data_dfef7645fa3598c4d49ed7ca7b3d20ff
#
_entry.id   dfef7645fa3598c4d49ed7ca7b3d20ff
#
_cell.length_a   1.000
_cell.length_b   1.000
_cell.length_c   1.000
_cell.angle_alpha   90.00
_cell.angle_beta   90.00
_cell.angle_gamma   90.00
#
_symmetry.space_group_name_H-M   'P 1'
#
loop_
_entity.id
_entity.type
_entity.pdbx_description
1 polymer ?
#
loop_
_entity_poly.entity_id
_entity_poly.type
_entity_poly.pdbx_seq_one_letter_code
_entity_poly.pdbx_strand_id
1 'polypeptide(L)' 'DTVKIEYNGMSYLRFRAKDLIDEMKEQGGNFELEIVGRANLNEWGGRVTPQIFIDDYEIKKSNINTF' A
#
# COMPACT_ATOMS: atom_id res chain seq x y z
N ASP A 1 -0.19 0.97 14.50
CA ASP A 1 0.17 0.15 13.35
C ASP A 1 -0.03 0.91 12.07
N THR A 2 1.06 1.26 11.44
CA THR A 2 1.04 2.00 10.19
C THR A 2 1.77 1.21 9.14
N VAL A 3 1.17 1.11 7.95
CA VAL A 3 1.83 0.49 6.82
C VAL A 3 2.28 1.58 5.88
N LYS A 4 3.52 1.49 5.43
CA LYS A 4 4.04 2.37 4.41
C LYS A 4 4.59 1.49 3.30
N ILE A 5 4.07 1.67 2.09
CA ILE A 5 4.52 0.94 0.92
C ILE A 5 5.11 1.94 -0.05
N GLU A 6 6.31 1.66 -0.55
CA GLU A 6 6.92 2.52 -1.54
C GLU A 6 7.01 1.76 -2.86
N TYR A 7 6.47 2.33 -3.91
CA TYR A 7 6.45 1.69 -5.21
C TYR A 7 6.48 2.75 -6.31
N ASN A 8 7.41 2.62 -7.22
CA ASN A 8 7.57 3.56 -8.35
C ASN A 8 7.63 5.02 -7.90
N GLY A 9 8.36 5.28 -6.83
CA GLY A 9 8.52 6.66 -6.35
C GLY A 9 7.34 7.23 -5.61
N MET A 10 6.32 6.43 -5.38
CA MET A 10 5.12 6.85 -4.67
C MET A 10 5.05 6.15 -3.32
N SER A 11 4.66 6.87 -2.29
CA SER A 11 4.45 6.28 -0.96
C SER A 11 2.97 6.09 -0.71
N TYR A 12 2.60 4.92 -0.22
CA TYR A 12 1.22 4.58 0.13
C TYR A 12 1.18 4.32 1.63
N LEU A 13 0.31 5.05 2.32
CA LEU A 13 0.26 5.01 3.77
C LEU A 13 -1.11 4.62 4.28
N ARG A 14 -1.16 3.75 5.27
CA ARG A 14 -2.40 3.41 5.94
C ARG A 14 -2.16 3.35 7.43
N PHE A 15 -2.89 4.16 8.19
CA PHE A 15 -2.81 4.16 9.63
C PHE A 15 -3.78 3.14 10.20
N ARG A 16 -3.46 2.61 11.37
CA ARG A 16 -4.27 1.58 12.04
C ARG A 16 -4.50 0.40 11.10
N ALA A 17 -3.42 -0.08 10.53
CA ALA A 17 -3.49 -1.04 9.44
C ALA A 17 -3.27 -2.49 9.87
N LYS A 18 -3.67 -2.84 11.09
CA LYS A 18 -3.47 -4.21 11.57
C LYS A 18 -4.12 -5.23 10.66
N ASP A 19 -5.32 -4.93 10.18
CA ASP A 19 -6.04 -5.82 9.28
C ASP A 19 -5.27 -6.03 7.97
N LEU A 20 -4.73 -4.98 7.39
CA LEU A 20 -3.95 -5.09 6.18
C LEU A 20 -2.66 -5.88 6.42
N ILE A 21 -1.99 -5.63 7.53
CA ILE A 21 -0.78 -6.36 7.87
C ILE A 21 -1.07 -7.84 8.01
N ASP A 22 -2.14 -8.18 8.69
CA ASP A 22 -2.51 -9.58 8.91
C ASP A 22 -2.84 -10.27 7.60
N GLU A 23 -3.56 -9.61 6.71
CA GLU A 23 -3.88 -10.18 5.40
C GLU A 23 -2.64 -10.37 4.54
N MET A 24 -1.71 -9.42 4.57
CA MET A 24 -0.48 -9.56 3.80
C MET A 24 0.33 -10.76 4.31
N LYS A 25 0.34 -10.98 5.61
CA LYS A 25 1.03 -12.13 6.17
C LYS A 25 0.38 -13.44 5.76
N GLU A 26 -0.94 -13.46 5.70
CA GLU A 26 -1.64 -14.66 5.29
C GLU A 26 -1.37 -15.02 3.84
N GLN A 27 -1.25 -14.03 2.97
CA GLN A 27 -1.02 -14.28 1.57
C GLN A 27 0.41 -14.74 1.27
N GLY A 28 1.32 -14.53 2.18
CA GLY A 28 2.69 -14.91 1.98
C GLY A 28 3.42 -13.91 1.09
N GLY A 29 4.18 -14.37 0.14
CA GLY A 29 5.03 -13.48 -0.62
C GLY A 29 4.44 -12.92 -1.90
N ASN A 30 3.44 -13.56 -2.48
CA ASN A 30 2.91 -13.14 -3.78
C ASN A 30 1.44 -12.80 -3.72
N PHE A 31 1.12 -11.56 -3.94
CA PHE A 31 -0.28 -11.12 -3.98
C PHE A 31 -0.37 -9.83 -4.78
N GLU A 32 -1.56 -9.51 -5.22
CA GLU A 32 -1.84 -8.23 -5.85
C GLU A 32 -2.61 -7.38 -4.86
N LEU A 33 -2.24 -6.12 -4.76
CA LEU A 33 -2.90 -5.20 -3.87
C LEU A 33 -3.56 -4.10 -4.68
N GLU A 34 -4.88 -4.00 -4.57
CA GLU A 34 -5.62 -2.91 -5.18
C GLU A 34 -5.94 -1.90 -4.11
N ILE A 35 -5.68 -0.64 -4.40
CA ILE A 35 -5.80 0.42 -3.42
C ILE A 35 -6.74 1.50 -3.91
N VAL A 36 -7.63 1.95 -3.03
CA VAL A 36 -8.41 3.14 -3.24
C VAL A 36 -7.93 4.13 -2.21
N GLY A 37 -7.50 5.28 -2.65
CA GLY A 37 -6.93 6.24 -1.72
C GLY A 37 -6.99 7.67 -2.24
N ARG A 38 -6.46 8.56 -1.43
CA ARG A 38 -6.44 9.99 -1.73
C ARG A 38 -5.00 10.43 -1.89
N ALA A 39 -4.75 11.11 -3.00
CA ALA A 39 -3.43 11.65 -3.26
C ALA A 39 -3.20 12.89 -2.41
N ASN A 40 -1.99 13.05 -1.94
CA ASN A 40 -1.61 14.21 -1.15
C ASN A 40 -0.15 14.53 -1.43
N LEU A 41 0.22 15.78 -1.27
CA LEU A 41 1.61 16.18 -1.40
C LEU A 41 2.18 16.44 -0.03
N ASN A 42 3.25 15.74 0.28
CA ASN A 42 3.93 15.94 1.54
C ASN A 42 5.08 16.90 1.30
N GLU A 43 5.02 18.06 1.93
CA GLU A 43 6.03 19.07 1.76
C GLU A 43 6.85 19.17 3.03
N TRP A 44 8.11 18.90 2.93
CA TRP A 44 8.96 18.92 4.09
C TRP A 44 10.38 19.29 3.68
N GLY A 45 10.96 20.24 4.38
CA GLY A 45 12.34 20.64 4.12
C GLY A 45 12.60 21.10 2.70
N GLY A 46 11.61 21.76 2.09
CA GLY A 46 11.75 22.22 0.71
C GLY A 46 11.52 21.15 -0.33
N ARG A 47 11.17 19.95 0.08
CA ARG A 47 10.89 18.86 -0.85
C ARG A 47 9.40 18.58 -0.89
N VAL A 48 8.89 18.29 -2.08
CA VAL A 48 7.50 17.91 -2.25
C VAL A 48 7.50 16.45 -2.69
N THR A 49 6.87 15.60 -1.92
CA THR A 49 6.82 14.18 -2.20
C THR A 49 5.36 13.74 -2.33
N PRO A 50 5.01 13.09 -3.44
CA PRO A 50 3.64 12.60 -3.56
C PRO A 50 3.42 11.39 -2.67
N GLN A 51 2.24 11.30 -2.08
CA GLN A 51 1.87 10.15 -1.27
C GLN A 51 0.38 9.89 -1.40
N ILE A 52 -0.03 8.68 -1.14
CA ILE A 52 -1.42 8.29 -1.18
C ILE A 52 -1.81 7.72 0.18
N PHE A 53 -2.88 8.25 0.75
CA PHE A 53 -3.44 7.67 1.96
C PHE A 53 -4.46 6.63 1.54
N ILE A 54 -4.27 5.41 1.97
CA ILE A 54 -5.11 4.28 1.58
C ILE A 54 -6.41 4.35 2.37
N ASP A 55 -7.52 4.53 1.67
CA ASP A 55 -8.84 4.55 2.29
C ASP A 55 -9.43 3.14 2.32
N ASP A 56 -9.18 2.36 1.29
CA ASP A 56 -9.67 1.00 1.21
C ASP A 56 -8.71 0.18 0.37
N TYR A 57 -8.78 -1.13 0.47
CA TYR A 57 -7.87 -1.99 -0.26
C TYR A 57 -8.51 -3.36 -0.48
N GLU A 58 -7.97 -4.07 -1.46
CA GLU A 58 -8.34 -5.46 -1.70
C GLU A 58 -7.06 -6.23 -2.01
N ILE A 59 -6.87 -7.36 -1.39
CA ILE A 59 -5.74 -8.22 -1.64
C ILE A 59 -6.23 -9.42 -2.43
N LYS A 60 -5.60 -9.67 -3.57
CA LYS A 60 -5.95 -10.80 -4.41
C LYS A 60 -4.75 -11.73 -4.52
N LYS A 61 -5.01 -13.01 -4.57
CA LYS A 61 -3.96 -13.98 -4.74
C LYS A 61 -3.38 -13.83 -6.15
N SER A 62 -2.06 -13.82 -6.22
CA SER A 62 -1.42 -13.68 -7.51
C SER A 62 -1.53 -14.96 -8.31
N ASN A 63 -1.86 -14.84 -9.59
CA ASN A 63 -1.99 -15.96 -10.48
C ASN A 63 -0.83 -16.05 -11.42
N ILE A 64 0.30 -15.97 -10.85
CA ILE A 64 1.40 -15.98 -11.69
C ILE A 64 1.72 -17.30 -12.24
N ASN A 65 1.15 -18.25 -12.00
CA ASN A 65 1.47 -19.44 -12.41
C ASN A 65 1.15 -19.77 -13.57
N THR A 66 1.15 -19.90 -14.10
CA THR A 66 0.83 -20.19 -15.06
C THR A 66 1.09 -21.17 -15.67
N PHE A 67 0.98 -21.82 -15.75
CA PHE A 67 0.94 -22.70 -16.40
C PHE A 67 1.22 -23.23 -16.36
#